data_c48025dfb8caa5d389e6a1efa1be902e
#
_entry.id   c48025dfb8caa5d389e6a1efa1be902e
#
_cell.length_a   1.000
_cell.length_b   1.000
_cell.length_c   1.000
_cell.angle_alpha   90.00
_cell.angle_beta   90.00
_cell.angle_gamma   90.00
#
_symmetry.space_group_name_H-M   'P 1'
#
loop_
_entity.id
_entity.type
_entity.pdbx_description
1 polymer ?
#
loop_
_entity_poly.entity_id
_entity_poly.type
_entity_poly.pdbx_seq_one_letter_code
_entity_poly.pdbx_strand_id
1 'polypeptide(L)'
;MAGESDEVEHARLVQLGALLDLGELRLAHGQVANASLDAERALVLDPYSERAHRLAIAAALHGRDQQRASVAVDRTMAMLDEFGVEPEPATRILLRQAG
;
A
#
# COMPACT_ATOMS: atom_id res chain seq x y z
N MET A 1 22.11 11.41 -17.66
CA MET A 1 23.25 10.96 -16.85
C MET A 1 22.77 9.89 -15.90
N ALA A 2 23.43 8.73 -15.92
CA ALA A 2 23.00 7.57 -15.13
C ALA A 2 22.98 7.83 -13.61
N GLY A 3 23.94 8.61 -13.08
CA GLY A 3 24.02 8.93 -11.65
C GLY A 3 22.84 9.72 -11.13
N GLU A 4 22.30 10.64 -11.93
CA GLU A 4 21.13 11.45 -11.54
C GLU A 4 19.88 10.57 -11.45
N SER A 5 19.66 9.66 -12.38
CA SER A 5 18.54 8.72 -12.36
C SER A 5 18.60 7.80 -11.16
N ASP A 6 19.80 7.31 -10.82
CA ASP A 6 20.01 6.42 -9.67
C ASP A 6 19.74 7.15 -8.35
N GLU A 7 20.15 8.41 -8.24
CA GLU A 7 19.92 9.23 -7.05
C GLU A 7 18.42 9.53 -6.85
N VAL A 8 17.70 9.85 -7.92
CA VAL A 8 16.26 10.10 -7.88
C VAL A 8 15.52 8.85 -7.48
N GLU A 9 15.87 7.71 -8.08
CA GLU A 9 15.25 6.43 -7.76
C GLU A 9 15.51 6.02 -6.32
N HIS A 10 16.75 6.21 -5.84
CA HIS A 10 17.10 5.92 -4.45
C HIS A 10 16.29 6.81 -3.49
N ALA A 11 16.17 8.09 -3.77
CA ALA A 11 15.39 9.01 -2.95
C ALA A 11 13.92 8.59 -2.88
N ARG A 12 13.36 8.16 -4.00
CA ARG A 12 11.98 7.67 -4.08
C ARG A 12 11.78 6.43 -3.19
N LEU A 13 12.72 5.47 -3.27
CA LEU A 13 12.64 4.24 -2.49
C LEU A 13 12.74 4.53 -0.99
N VAL A 14 13.61 5.45 -0.57
CA VAL A 14 13.73 5.87 0.82
C VAL A 14 12.43 6.53 1.29
N GLN A 15 11.87 7.43 0.48
CA GLN A 15 10.63 8.11 0.80
C GLN A 15 9.45 7.13 0.90
N LEU A 16 9.37 6.18 -0.01
CA LEU A 16 8.35 5.12 -0.01
C LEU A 16 8.45 4.30 1.28
N GLY A 17 9.65 3.83 1.63
CA GLY A 17 9.88 3.07 2.84
C GLY A 17 9.48 3.83 4.09
N ALA A 18 9.83 5.12 4.17
CA ALA A 18 9.47 5.97 5.31
C ALA A 18 7.96 6.13 5.45
N LEU A 19 7.25 6.36 4.35
CA LEU A 19 5.78 6.46 4.36
C LEU A 19 5.12 5.17 4.81
N LEU A 20 5.61 4.03 4.34
CA LEU A 20 5.06 2.73 4.69
C LEU A 20 5.30 2.40 6.17
N ASP A 21 6.52 2.64 6.65
CA ASP A 21 6.86 2.46 8.07
C ASP A 21 5.95 3.32 8.95
N LEU A 22 5.79 4.59 8.59
CA LEU A 22 4.95 5.52 9.34
C LEU A 22 3.49 5.12 9.30
N GLY A 23 2.98 4.74 8.14
CA GLY A 23 1.59 4.32 7.97
C GLY A 23 1.27 3.08 8.77
N GLU A 24 2.15 2.09 8.75
CA GLU A 24 2.00 0.86 9.53
C GLU A 24 2.01 1.16 11.03
N LEU A 25 2.90 2.05 11.47
CA LEU A 25 2.97 2.47 12.86
C LEU A 25 1.69 3.21 13.29
N ARG A 26 1.23 4.13 12.47
CA ARG A 26 -0.01 4.86 12.72
C ARG A 26 -1.21 3.92 12.84
N LEU A 27 -1.29 2.95 11.95
CA LEU A 27 -2.36 1.96 11.99
C LEU A 27 -2.31 1.15 13.28
N ALA A 28 -1.11 0.73 13.71
CA ALA A 28 -0.93 0.01 14.96
C ALA A 28 -1.38 0.83 16.18
N HIS A 29 -1.35 2.16 16.08
CA HIS A 29 -1.80 3.07 17.12
C HIS A 29 -3.25 3.54 16.94
N GLY A 30 -3.98 2.94 16.03
CA GLY A 30 -5.38 3.28 15.78
C GLY A 30 -5.61 4.56 15.00
N GLN A 31 -4.57 5.14 14.42
CA GLN A 31 -4.65 6.35 13.61
C GLN A 31 -5.02 6.01 12.16
N VAL A 32 -6.23 5.49 11.98
CA VAL A 32 -6.69 4.90 10.72
C VAL A 32 -6.70 5.90 9.57
N ALA A 33 -7.23 7.10 9.78
CA ALA A 33 -7.31 8.11 8.73
C ALA A 33 -5.92 8.52 8.23
N ASN A 34 -4.98 8.70 9.16
CA ASN A 34 -3.60 9.04 8.80
C ASN A 34 -2.89 7.90 8.07
N ALA A 35 -3.11 6.66 8.53
CA ALA A 35 -2.55 5.48 7.87
C ALA A 35 -3.08 5.33 6.44
N SER A 36 -4.38 5.57 6.24
CA SER A 36 -5.00 5.54 4.92
C SER A 36 -4.37 6.59 3.99
N LEU A 37 -4.14 7.80 4.50
CA LEU A 37 -3.51 8.86 3.73
C LEU A 37 -2.06 8.51 3.37
N ASP A 38 -1.32 7.91 4.30
CA ASP A 38 0.06 7.46 4.03
C ASP A 38 0.08 6.39 2.95
N ALA A 39 -0.89 5.47 2.96
CA ALA A 39 -1.02 4.46 1.92
C ALA A 39 -1.25 5.09 0.55
N GLU A 40 -2.13 6.08 0.46
CA GLU A 40 -2.40 6.76 -0.80
C GLU A 40 -1.18 7.53 -1.31
N ARG A 41 -0.45 8.18 -0.42
CA ARG A 41 0.81 8.85 -0.77
C ARG A 41 1.85 7.86 -1.27
N ALA A 42 1.95 6.71 -0.61
CA ALA A 42 2.86 5.65 -1.03
C ALA A 42 2.51 5.13 -2.43
N LEU A 43 1.22 4.98 -2.73
CA LEU A 43 0.74 4.51 -4.04
C LEU A 43 0.97 5.54 -5.15
N VAL A 44 1.06 6.82 -4.82
CA VAL A 44 1.48 7.84 -5.78
C VAL A 44 2.96 7.66 -6.13
N LEU A 45 3.79 7.35 -5.14
CA LEU A 45 5.23 7.11 -5.37
C LEU A 45 5.48 5.81 -6.11
N ASP A 46 4.74 4.76 -5.77
CA ASP A 46 4.86 3.46 -6.42
C ASP A 46 3.51 2.75 -6.42
N PRO A 47 2.75 2.85 -7.53
CA PRO A 47 1.43 2.20 -7.62
C PRO A 47 1.53 0.67 -7.67
N TYR A 48 2.74 0.12 -7.78
CA TYR A 48 2.99 -1.31 -7.85
C TYR A 48 3.51 -1.90 -6.55
N SER A 49 3.66 -1.08 -5.51
CA SER A 49 4.10 -1.55 -4.20
C SER A 49 3.01 -2.40 -3.55
N GLU A 50 3.22 -3.69 -3.48
CA GLU A 50 2.26 -4.60 -2.84
C GLU A 50 2.08 -4.25 -1.37
N ARG A 51 3.16 -3.83 -0.70
CA ARG A 51 3.12 -3.38 0.70
C ARG A 51 2.20 -2.15 0.88
N ALA A 52 2.23 -1.21 -0.06
CA ALA A 52 1.36 -0.03 -0.03
C ALA A 52 -0.10 -0.42 -0.23
N HIS A 53 -0.37 -1.35 -1.14
CA HIS A 53 -1.71 -1.90 -1.32
C HIS A 53 -2.22 -2.59 -0.04
N ARG A 54 -1.37 -3.35 0.64
CA ARG A 54 -1.73 -3.97 1.92
C ARG A 54 -2.10 -2.93 2.96
N LEU A 55 -1.32 -1.85 3.05
CA LEU A 55 -1.62 -0.78 4.02
C LEU A 55 -2.98 -0.15 3.75
N ALA A 56 -3.30 0.10 2.48
CA ALA A 56 -4.60 0.66 2.09
C ALA A 56 -5.76 -0.27 2.49
N ILE A 57 -5.63 -1.57 2.21
CA ILE A 57 -6.65 -2.56 2.59
C ILE A 57 -6.78 -2.63 4.11
N ALA A 58 -5.66 -2.74 4.83
CA ALA A 58 -5.66 -2.86 6.28
C ALA A 58 -6.29 -1.64 6.96
N ALA A 59 -5.97 -0.43 6.48
CA ALA A 59 -6.56 0.79 7.02
C ALA A 59 -8.07 0.82 6.82
N ALA A 60 -8.56 0.41 5.65
CA ALA A 60 -10.00 0.34 5.38
C ALA A 60 -10.70 -0.68 6.28
N LEU A 61 -10.09 -1.85 6.50
CA LEU A 61 -10.64 -2.88 7.37
C LEU A 61 -10.68 -2.41 8.83
N HIS A 62 -9.62 -1.79 9.31
CA HIS A 62 -9.58 -1.25 10.67
C HIS A 62 -10.60 -0.13 10.88
N GLY A 63 -10.83 0.67 9.85
CA GLY A 63 -11.83 1.74 9.86
C GLY A 63 -13.25 1.26 9.63
N ARG A 64 -13.45 -0.03 9.37
CA ARG A 64 -14.74 -0.63 9.04
C ARG A 64 -15.41 0.08 7.87
N ASP A 65 -14.62 0.53 6.92
CA ASP A 65 -15.08 1.20 5.70
C ASP A 65 -15.11 0.19 4.57
N GLN A 66 -16.26 -0.46 4.39
CA GLN A 66 -16.42 -1.53 3.40
C GLN A 66 -16.26 -1.05 1.97
N GLN A 67 -16.73 0.16 1.69
CA GLN A 67 -16.59 0.73 0.34
C GLN A 67 -15.12 0.98 0.01
N ARG A 68 -14.39 1.57 0.94
CA ARG A 68 -12.95 1.83 0.77
C ARG A 68 -12.16 0.52 0.68
N ALA A 69 -12.53 -0.48 1.48
CA ALA A 69 -11.90 -1.81 1.41
C ALA A 69 -12.13 -2.45 0.04
N SER A 70 -13.34 -2.37 -0.49
CA SER A 70 -13.66 -2.91 -1.82
C SER A 70 -12.84 -2.23 -2.92
N VAL A 71 -12.73 -0.91 -2.88
CA VAL A 71 -11.91 -0.16 -3.84
C VAL A 71 -10.45 -0.57 -3.74
N ALA A 72 -9.92 -0.70 -2.52
CA ALA A 72 -8.53 -1.09 -2.30
C ALA A 72 -8.25 -2.51 -2.79
N VAL A 73 -9.18 -3.44 -2.55
CA VAL A 73 -9.07 -4.83 -3.04
C VAL A 73 -9.07 -4.87 -4.56
N ASP A 74 -10.02 -4.18 -5.21
CA ASP A 74 -10.13 -4.16 -6.67
C ASP A 74 -8.85 -3.60 -7.30
N ARG A 75 -8.32 -2.52 -6.72
CA ARG A 75 -7.08 -1.90 -7.19
C ARG A 75 -5.89 -2.86 -7.05
N THR A 76 -5.82 -3.57 -5.93
CA THR A 76 -4.75 -4.54 -5.67
C THR A 76 -4.84 -5.70 -6.67
N MET A 77 -6.03 -6.24 -6.88
CA MET A 77 -6.23 -7.34 -7.83
C MET A 77 -5.88 -6.93 -9.25
N ALA A 78 -6.25 -5.70 -9.65
CA ALA A 78 -5.91 -5.18 -10.98
C ALA A 78 -4.39 -5.08 -11.15
N MET A 79 -3.67 -4.62 -10.13
CA MET A 79 -2.21 -4.53 -10.16
C MET A 79 -1.57 -5.91 -10.29
N LEU A 80 -2.02 -6.88 -9.51
CA LEU A 80 -1.50 -8.26 -9.58
C LEU A 80 -1.76 -8.89 -10.94
N ASP A 81 -2.95 -8.68 -11.50
CA ASP A 81 -3.30 -9.19 -12.82
C ASP A 81 -2.43 -8.57 -13.92
N GLU A 82 -2.17 -7.28 -13.83
CA GLU A 82 -1.33 -6.57 -14.81
C GLU A 82 0.05 -7.21 -14.91
N PHE A 83 0.62 -7.62 -13.78
CA PHE A 83 1.96 -8.24 -13.75
C PHE A 83 1.93 -9.77 -13.83
N GLY A 84 0.75 -10.39 -13.77
CA GLY A 84 0.62 -11.82 -13.81
C GLY A 84 1.31 -12.52 -12.64
N VAL A 85 1.31 -11.87 -11.47
CA VAL A 85 1.99 -12.39 -10.28
C VAL A 85 0.98 -12.80 -9.20
N GLU A 86 1.39 -13.78 -8.41
CA GLU A 86 0.61 -14.20 -7.25
C GLU A 86 0.83 -13.22 -6.09
N PRO A 87 -0.18 -12.98 -5.26
CA PRO A 87 0.01 -12.13 -4.09
C PRO A 87 0.93 -12.77 -3.07
N GLU A 88 1.70 -11.93 -2.37
CA GLU A 88 2.46 -12.38 -1.20
C GLU A 88 1.50 -12.95 -0.13
N PRO A 89 1.99 -13.85 0.75
CA PRO A 89 1.11 -14.46 1.76
C PRO A 89 0.36 -13.45 2.63
N ALA A 90 1.02 -12.37 3.05
CA ALA A 90 0.39 -11.32 3.85
C ALA A 90 -0.75 -10.63 3.10
N THR A 91 -0.58 -10.40 1.80
CA THR A 91 -1.62 -9.82 0.95
C THR A 91 -2.80 -10.77 0.80
N ARG A 92 -2.51 -12.04 0.60
CA ARG A 92 -3.55 -13.07 0.46
C ARG A 92 -4.45 -13.15 1.69
N ILE A 93 -3.87 -13.04 2.88
CA ILE A 93 -4.62 -13.01 4.13
C ILE A 93 -5.59 -11.82 4.16
N LEU A 94 -5.09 -10.62 3.83
CA LEU A 94 -5.91 -9.41 3.81
C LEU A 94 -7.03 -9.49 2.77
N LEU A 95 -6.74 -10.03 1.59
CA LEU A 95 -7.75 -10.21 0.55
C LEU A 95 -8.89 -11.12 1.02
N ARG A 96 -8.59 -12.17 1.78
CA ARG A 96 -9.60 -13.04 2.37
C ARG A 96 -10.42 -12.32 3.43
N GLN A 97 -9.78 -11.53 4.28
CA GLN A 97 -10.46 -10.78 5.35
C GLN A 97 -11.41 -9.74 4.78
N ALA A 98 -11.06 -9.15 3.64
CA ALA A 98 -11.85 -8.10 2.99
C ALA A 98 -12.95 -8.67 2.09
N GLY A 99 -12.83 -9.92 1.70
CA GLY A 99 -13.76 -10.58 0.76
C GLY A 99 -15.06 -11.06 1.35
#